data_714152f3d05f962b7ccd8cd5c9706386
#
_entry.id   714152f3d05f962b7ccd8cd5c9706386
#
_cell.length_a   1.000
_cell.length_b   1.000
_cell.length_c   1.000
_cell.angle_alpha   90.00
_cell.angle_beta   90.00
_cell.angle_gamma   90.00
#
_symmetry.space_group_name_H-M   'P 1'
#
loop_
_entity.id
_entity.type
_entity.pdbx_description
1 polymer ?
#
loop_
_entity_poly.entity_id
_entity_poly.type
_entity_poly.pdbx_seq_one_letter_code
_entity_poly.pdbx_strand_id
1 'polypeptide(L)'
;MVVGLAGCGINRGTAQTQLFDLGPAPAMTAAAAPAREPVSVSFSAAQMLMDTGVIWRVGDSASPNSYASYRWAAPPLQLVQQRVVDRLAAGGPVVLDGVDPSAPVLQVSLTRFEQVYAPDGRSSTGQVAMQAVLVRNRHVVDSVRLARSAPAPTQDAQGGVLALRDATDAAANDLATWLARHVPAAAAGRAAGLTLRSSP
;
A
#
# COMPACT_ATOMS: atom_id res chain seq x y z
N MET A 1 -55.74 14.04 39.80
CA MET A 1 -54.37 13.69 40.16
C MET A 1 -53.78 13.04 38.91
N VAL A 2 -53.03 13.82 38.09
CA VAL A 2 -52.50 13.39 36.83
C VAL A 2 -50.98 13.14 37.03
N VAL A 3 -50.56 11.88 36.95
CA VAL A 3 -49.14 11.48 37.04
C VAL A 3 -48.53 11.56 35.66
N GLY A 4 -47.66 12.56 35.44
CA GLY A 4 -46.89 12.70 34.21
C GLY A 4 -45.70 11.72 34.22
N LEU A 5 -45.65 10.76 33.29
CA LEU A 5 -44.46 9.95 33.02
C LEU A 5 -43.47 10.79 32.22
N ALA A 6 -42.40 11.22 32.87
CA ALA A 6 -41.22 11.76 32.16
C ALA A 6 -40.44 10.62 31.54
N GLY A 7 -40.59 10.41 30.23
CA GLY A 7 -39.78 9.49 29.44
C GLY A 7 -38.39 10.07 29.24
N CYS A 8 -37.34 9.51 29.90
CA CYS A 8 -35.95 9.78 29.59
C CYS A 8 -35.63 9.17 28.24
N GLY A 9 -35.63 9.98 27.18
CA GLY A 9 -35.11 9.62 25.88
C GLY A 9 -33.59 9.42 25.98
N ILE A 10 -33.12 8.16 25.99
CA ILE A 10 -31.72 7.83 25.86
C ILE A 10 -31.31 8.15 24.39
N ASN A 11 -30.75 9.33 24.20
CA ASN A 11 -30.12 9.69 22.91
C ASN A 11 -28.89 8.79 22.75
N ARG A 12 -29.06 7.64 22.10
CA ARG A 12 -27.94 6.83 21.61
C ARG A 12 -27.30 7.59 20.45
N GLY A 13 -26.38 8.51 20.76
CA GLY A 13 -25.50 9.09 19.77
C GLY A 13 -24.83 7.92 19.02
N THR A 14 -25.15 7.77 17.75
CA THR A 14 -24.41 6.85 16.86
C THR A 14 -22.95 7.27 16.90
N ALA A 15 -22.06 6.43 17.46
CA ALA A 15 -20.64 6.68 17.47
C ALA A 15 -20.20 6.94 16.04
N GLN A 16 -19.77 8.16 15.75
CA GLN A 16 -19.37 8.57 14.41
C GLN A 16 -18.11 7.80 14.02
N THR A 17 -18.19 7.03 12.94
CA THR A 17 -17.03 6.31 12.40
C THR A 17 -16.06 7.31 11.78
N GLN A 18 -14.82 7.33 12.25
CA GLN A 18 -13.75 8.11 11.66
C GLN A 18 -13.04 7.29 10.57
N LEU A 19 -12.87 7.91 9.40
CA LEU A 19 -12.15 7.30 8.28
C LEU A 19 -10.70 7.76 8.24
N PHE A 20 -9.81 6.82 7.90
CA PHE A 20 -8.40 7.06 7.69
C PHE A 20 -7.98 6.63 6.28
N ASP A 21 -6.97 7.28 5.76
CA ASP A 21 -6.19 6.86 4.59
C ASP A 21 -4.69 6.96 4.89
N LEU A 22 -3.84 6.68 3.91
CA LEU A 22 -2.38 6.84 4.06
C LEU A 22 -1.90 8.29 3.86
N GLY A 23 -2.83 9.23 3.69
CA GLY A 23 -2.51 10.64 3.39
C GLY A 23 -1.85 10.82 2.02
N PRO A 24 -1.43 12.04 1.68
CA PRO A 24 -0.75 12.33 0.42
C PRO A 24 0.56 11.55 0.31
N ALA A 25 0.88 11.09 -0.91
CA ALA A 25 2.18 10.47 -1.16
C ALA A 25 3.31 11.46 -0.90
N PRO A 26 4.48 11.00 -0.39
CA PRO A 26 5.65 11.86 -0.26
C PRO A 26 5.98 12.52 -1.60
N ALA A 27 6.34 13.82 -1.55
CA ALA A 27 6.77 14.54 -2.73
C ALA A 27 7.98 13.81 -3.36
N MET A 28 7.85 13.45 -4.63
CA MET A 28 8.90 12.75 -5.34
C MET A 28 9.66 13.74 -6.22
N THR A 29 10.95 13.86 -6.00
CA THR A 29 11.83 14.51 -6.97
C THR A 29 11.94 13.58 -8.17
N ALA A 30 11.55 14.06 -9.36
CA ALA A 30 11.73 13.30 -10.59
C ALA A 30 13.20 12.92 -10.72
N ALA A 31 13.50 11.62 -10.76
CA ALA A 31 14.86 11.16 -10.93
C ALA A 31 15.34 11.54 -12.35
N ALA A 32 16.49 12.17 -12.45
CA ALA A 32 17.15 12.47 -13.73
C ALA A 32 17.67 11.22 -14.45
N ALA A 33 17.43 10.01 -13.91
CA ALA A 33 17.83 8.75 -14.49
C ALA A 33 16.89 8.36 -15.65
N PRO A 34 17.39 7.67 -16.70
CA PRO A 34 16.53 7.15 -17.76
C PRO A 34 15.46 6.24 -17.16
N ALA A 35 14.20 6.44 -17.58
CA ALA A 35 13.08 5.66 -17.10
C ALA A 35 13.30 4.16 -17.42
N ARG A 36 12.94 3.26 -16.50
CA ARG A 36 12.94 1.82 -16.76
C ARG A 36 11.92 1.44 -17.84
N GLU A 37 12.07 0.26 -18.42
CA GLU A 37 11.03 -0.34 -19.28
C GLU A 37 9.67 -0.40 -18.54
N PRO A 38 8.55 -0.39 -19.29
CA PRO A 38 7.23 -0.62 -18.72
C PRO A 38 7.16 -1.90 -17.90
N VAL A 39 6.42 -1.89 -16.79
CA VAL A 39 6.14 -3.08 -15.99
C VAL A 39 4.64 -3.17 -15.75
N SER A 40 4.08 -4.37 -15.92
CA SER A 40 2.72 -4.69 -15.51
C SER A 40 2.71 -5.04 -14.02
N VAL A 41 1.69 -4.57 -13.27
CA VAL A 41 1.64 -4.84 -11.83
C VAL A 41 0.27 -5.41 -11.46
N SER A 42 0.29 -6.54 -10.73
CA SER A 42 -0.91 -7.13 -10.13
C SER A 42 -0.77 -7.23 -8.61
N PHE A 43 -1.89 -7.10 -7.90
CA PHE A 43 -1.91 -7.12 -6.44
C PHE A 43 -2.87 -8.17 -5.90
N SER A 44 -2.49 -8.79 -4.78
CA SER A 44 -3.30 -9.72 -4.02
C SER A 44 -3.08 -9.55 -2.52
N ALA A 45 -4.02 -10.02 -1.71
CA ALA A 45 -3.90 -10.05 -0.26
C ALA A 45 -4.78 -11.15 0.33
N ALA A 46 -4.54 -11.51 1.60
CA ALA A 46 -5.46 -12.32 2.38
C ALA A 46 -6.79 -11.59 2.59
N GLN A 47 -7.90 -12.35 2.74
CA GLN A 47 -9.26 -11.81 2.88
C GLN A 47 -9.37 -10.74 3.98
N MET A 48 -8.67 -10.90 5.10
CA MET A 48 -8.68 -9.93 6.20
C MET A 48 -8.18 -8.53 5.79
N LEU A 49 -7.30 -8.44 4.80
CA LEU A 49 -6.76 -7.19 4.25
C LEU A 49 -7.61 -6.59 3.12
N MET A 50 -8.73 -7.25 2.81
CA MET A 50 -9.77 -6.78 1.89
C MET A 50 -10.93 -6.07 2.62
N ASP A 51 -10.92 -6.05 3.97
CA ASP A 51 -11.86 -5.32 4.81
C ASP A 51 -11.28 -3.97 5.23
N THR A 52 -12.14 -3.01 5.56
CA THR A 52 -11.75 -1.66 5.96
C THR A 52 -11.44 -1.52 7.47
N GLY A 53 -11.44 -2.61 8.23
CA GLY A 53 -11.09 -2.59 9.66
C GLY A 53 -9.64 -2.11 9.89
N VAL A 54 -9.45 -1.20 10.86
CA VAL A 54 -8.11 -0.83 11.33
C VAL A 54 -7.66 -1.88 12.34
N ILE A 55 -6.78 -2.78 11.89
CA ILE A 55 -6.36 -3.97 12.65
C ILE A 55 -5.19 -3.65 13.58
N TRP A 56 -5.27 -4.20 14.79
CA TRP A 56 -4.18 -4.17 15.75
C TRP A 56 -4.04 -5.51 16.51
N ARG A 57 -2.89 -5.76 17.11
CA ARG A 57 -2.65 -6.89 18.02
C ARG A 57 -1.65 -6.53 19.12
N VAL A 58 -1.52 -7.40 20.13
CA VAL A 58 -0.52 -7.27 21.18
C VAL A 58 0.55 -8.35 20.95
N GLY A 59 1.79 -7.95 20.77
CA GLY A 59 2.91 -8.85 20.52
C GLY A 59 2.61 -9.86 19.42
N ASP A 60 2.93 -11.13 19.66
CA ASP A 60 2.71 -12.23 18.72
C ASP A 60 1.35 -12.94 18.93
N SER A 61 0.36 -12.26 19.55
CA SER A 61 -0.96 -12.85 19.75
C SER A 61 -1.57 -13.35 18.43
N ALA A 62 -2.15 -14.54 18.45
CA ALA A 62 -2.90 -15.11 17.32
C ALA A 62 -4.27 -14.43 17.12
N SER A 63 -4.70 -13.56 18.05
CA SER A 63 -6.00 -12.88 17.99
C SER A 63 -5.82 -11.43 17.54
N PRO A 64 -6.00 -11.11 16.24
CA PRO A 64 -6.09 -9.72 15.80
C PRO A 64 -7.40 -9.10 16.30
N ASN A 65 -7.35 -7.79 16.54
CA ASN A 65 -8.49 -6.98 16.93
C ASN A 65 -8.71 -5.88 15.89
N SER A 66 -9.90 -5.28 15.89
CA SER A 66 -10.21 -4.10 15.08
C SER A 66 -10.70 -2.99 15.99
N TYR A 67 -10.31 -1.76 15.69
CA TYR A 67 -10.86 -0.59 16.38
C TYR A 67 -12.35 -0.43 16.06
N ALA A 68 -13.16 -0.15 17.11
CA ALA A 68 -14.61 -0.10 16.96
C ALA A 68 -15.10 1.08 16.10
N SER A 69 -14.49 2.27 16.29
CA SER A 69 -14.95 3.54 15.69
C SER A 69 -14.04 4.06 14.57
N TYR A 70 -13.10 3.23 14.09
CA TYR A 70 -12.14 3.64 13.07
C TYR A 70 -12.15 2.66 11.90
N ARG A 71 -12.10 3.19 10.68
CA ARG A 71 -12.07 2.41 9.45
C ARG A 71 -11.11 3.04 8.46
N TRP A 72 -10.53 2.23 7.61
CA TRP A 72 -9.87 2.70 6.41
C TRP A 72 -10.91 3.22 5.41
N ALA A 73 -10.58 4.27 4.66
CA ALA A 73 -11.42 4.81 3.59
C ALA A 73 -11.55 3.84 2.40
N ALA A 74 -10.58 2.94 2.24
CA ALA A 74 -10.58 1.82 1.30
C ALA A 74 -9.87 0.62 1.95
N PRO A 75 -10.06 -0.63 1.47
CA PRO A 75 -9.32 -1.77 1.95
C PRO A 75 -7.79 -1.55 1.95
N PRO A 76 -7.04 -2.05 2.95
CA PRO A 76 -5.58 -1.94 3.01
C PRO A 76 -4.87 -2.30 1.71
N LEU A 77 -5.33 -3.36 1.02
CA LEU A 77 -4.78 -3.72 -0.28
C LEU A 77 -4.82 -2.57 -1.28
N GLN A 78 -5.94 -1.85 -1.38
CA GLN A 78 -6.10 -0.74 -2.33
C GLN A 78 -5.23 0.46 -1.94
N LEU A 79 -5.16 0.79 -0.64
CA LEU A 79 -4.32 1.87 -0.13
C LEU A 79 -2.84 1.61 -0.40
N VAL A 80 -2.37 0.39 -0.11
CA VAL A 80 -0.98 -0.02 -0.36
C VAL A 80 -0.70 -0.09 -1.85
N GLN A 81 -1.62 -0.64 -2.66
CA GLN A 81 -1.50 -0.68 -4.12
C GLN A 81 -1.28 0.71 -4.69
N GLN A 82 -2.14 1.67 -4.35
CA GLN A 82 -2.01 3.04 -4.83
C GLN A 82 -0.62 3.61 -4.49
N ARG A 83 -0.18 3.47 -3.24
CA ARG A 83 1.11 3.99 -2.77
C ARG A 83 2.30 3.35 -3.49
N VAL A 84 2.23 2.03 -3.72
CA VAL A 84 3.27 1.29 -4.45
C VAL A 84 3.29 1.71 -5.93
N VAL A 85 2.13 1.80 -6.58
CA VAL A 85 2.03 2.22 -8.00
C VAL A 85 2.60 3.62 -8.18
N ASP A 86 2.23 4.58 -7.33
CA ASP A 86 2.75 5.95 -7.36
C ASP A 86 4.28 5.95 -7.23
N ARG A 87 4.82 5.15 -6.31
CA ARG A 87 6.26 5.05 -6.11
C ARG A 87 6.99 4.41 -7.29
N LEU A 88 6.42 3.35 -7.88
CA LEU A 88 7.00 2.68 -9.04
C LEU A 88 6.95 3.54 -10.31
N ALA A 89 5.88 4.33 -10.48
CA ALA A 89 5.69 5.22 -11.63
C ALA A 89 6.77 6.29 -11.74
N ALA A 90 7.37 6.69 -10.63
CA ALA A 90 8.50 7.61 -10.64
C ALA A 90 9.78 7.04 -11.28
N GLY A 91 9.93 5.72 -11.32
CA GLY A 91 11.07 5.05 -11.95
C GLY A 91 10.82 4.63 -13.40
N GLY A 92 9.59 4.75 -13.91
CA GLY A 92 9.20 4.38 -15.27
C GLY A 92 7.75 3.91 -15.38
N PRO A 93 7.24 3.67 -16.59
CA PRO A 93 5.83 3.37 -16.81
C PRO A 93 5.36 2.13 -16.04
N VAL A 94 4.18 2.26 -15.41
CA VAL A 94 3.42 1.15 -14.85
C VAL A 94 2.18 0.97 -15.70
N VAL A 95 1.96 -0.23 -16.22
CA VAL A 95 0.83 -0.56 -17.08
C VAL A 95 -0.12 -1.53 -16.37
N LEU A 96 -1.37 -1.52 -16.78
CA LEU A 96 -2.33 -2.50 -16.29
C LEU A 96 -1.98 -3.88 -16.87
N ASP A 97 -2.27 -4.93 -16.11
CA ASP A 97 -2.07 -6.31 -16.54
C ASP A 97 -2.83 -6.60 -17.84
N GLY A 98 -2.14 -7.23 -18.79
CA GLY A 98 -2.70 -7.56 -20.11
C GLY A 98 -2.66 -6.44 -21.17
N VAL A 99 -2.28 -5.21 -20.83
CA VAL A 99 -2.15 -4.11 -21.80
C VAL A 99 -0.92 -4.28 -22.70
N ASP A 100 0.19 -4.75 -22.12
CA ASP A 100 1.41 -5.05 -22.85
C ASP A 100 1.90 -6.47 -22.51
N PRO A 101 1.61 -7.47 -23.35
CA PRO A 101 2.02 -8.86 -23.08
C PRO A 101 3.55 -9.06 -23.06
N SER A 102 4.34 -8.12 -23.58
CA SER A 102 5.81 -8.19 -23.57
C SER A 102 6.42 -7.60 -22.29
N ALA A 103 5.65 -6.79 -21.55
CA ALA A 103 6.12 -6.21 -20.29
C ALA A 103 6.29 -7.30 -19.22
N PRO A 104 7.36 -7.21 -18.40
CA PRO A 104 7.45 -8.08 -17.23
C PRO A 104 6.31 -7.79 -16.25
N VAL A 105 5.81 -8.84 -15.59
CA VAL A 105 4.73 -8.77 -14.62
C VAL A 105 5.31 -8.80 -13.22
N LEU A 106 5.02 -7.78 -12.43
CA LEU A 106 5.31 -7.71 -11.00
C LEU A 106 4.05 -8.11 -10.23
N GLN A 107 4.08 -9.27 -9.58
CA GLN A 107 3.02 -9.76 -8.73
C GLN A 107 3.36 -9.40 -7.28
N VAL A 108 2.48 -8.64 -6.61
CA VAL A 108 2.68 -8.19 -5.22
C VAL A 108 1.58 -8.79 -4.35
N SER A 109 1.96 -9.52 -3.30
CA SER A 109 1.05 -10.04 -2.29
C SER A 109 1.27 -9.31 -0.98
N LEU A 110 0.27 -8.55 -0.52
CA LEU A 110 0.27 -7.93 0.81
C LEU A 110 -0.04 -9.01 1.86
N THR A 111 0.89 -9.26 2.78
CA THR A 111 0.78 -10.35 3.76
C THR A 111 0.57 -9.84 5.19
N ARG A 112 0.92 -8.57 5.48
CA ARG A 112 0.70 -7.94 6.79
C ARG A 112 0.44 -6.44 6.62
N PHE A 113 -0.53 -5.93 7.39
CA PHE A 113 -0.83 -4.51 7.49
C PHE A 113 -1.60 -4.28 8.79
N GLU A 114 -0.88 -4.03 9.88
CA GLU A 114 -1.47 -3.94 11.22
C GLU A 114 -0.61 -3.13 12.19
N GLN A 115 -1.24 -2.57 13.20
CA GLN A 115 -0.55 -1.99 14.35
C GLN A 115 -0.26 -3.10 15.38
N VAL A 116 0.98 -3.17 15.86
CA VAL A 116 1.39 -4.14 16.87
C VAL A 116 1.84 -3.41 18.12
N TYR A 117 1.10 -3.63 19.22
CA TYR A 117 1.43 -3.13 20.54
C TYR A 117 2.48 -4.00 21.22
N ALA A 118 3.40 -3.38 21.95
CA ALA A 118 4.23 -4.12 22.90
C ALA A 118 3.36 -4.75 24.00
N PRO A 119 3.79 -5.86 24.63
CA PRO A 119 2.99 -6.53 25.66
C PRO A 119 2.63 -5.64 26.86
N ASP A 120 3.44 -4.63 27.17
CA ASP A 120 3.20 -3.66 28.24
C ASP A 120 2.28 -2.49 27.83
N GLY A 121 1.86 -2.43 26.55
CA GLY A 121 1.00 -1.39 25.99
C GLY A 121 1.64 -0.01 25.87
N ARG A 122 2.92 0.14 26.23
CA ARG A 122 3.59 1.46 26.26
C ARG A 122 4.12 1.95 24.92
N SER A 123 4.22 1.05 23.97
CA SER A 123 4.65 1.36 22.61
C SER A 123 3.90 0.51 21.59
N SER A 124 3.87 0.97 20.36
CA SER A 124 3.36 0.18 19.24
C SER A 124 4.10 0.54 17.95
N THR A 125 4.00 -0.32 16.97
CA THR A 125 4.56 -0.12 15.64
C THR A 125 3.51 -0.42 14.56
N GLY A 126 3.54 0.33 13.47
CA GLY A 126 2.86 -0.06 12.23
C GLY A 126 3.74 -1.06 11.49
N GLN A 127 3.19 -2.22 11.16
CA GLN A 127 3.92 -3.28 10.46
C GLN A 127 3.29 -3.58 9.11
N VAL A 128 4.13 -3.55 8.07
CA VAL A 128 3.75 -3.86 6.69
C VAL A 128 4.67 -4.94 6.16
N ALA A 129 4.11 -6.00 5.58
CA ALA A 129 4.88 -7.01 4.89
C ALA A 129 4.24 -7.37 3.55
N MET A 130 5.07 -7.58 2.55
CA MET A 130 4.65 -8.01 1.22
C MET A 130 5.67 -8.96 0.60
N GLN A 131 5.20 -9.79 -0.30
CA GLN A 131 6.03 -10.59 -1.20
C GLN A 131 5.85 -10.07 -2.61
N ALA A 132 6.93 -9.93 -3.35
CA ALA A 132 6.89 -9.58 -4.76
C ALA A 132 7.60 -10.66 -5.58
N VAL A 133 7.04 -10.98 -6.75
CA VAL A 133 7.57 -11.92 -7.72
C VAL A 133 7.60 -11.23 -9.07
N LEU A 134 8.76 -11.18 -9.71
CA LEU A 134 8.92 -10.65 -11.06
C LEU A 134 8.92 -11.81 -12.05
N VAL A 135 8.02 -11.74 -13.01
CA VAL A 135 7.83 -12.74 -14.05
C VAL A 135 8.08 -12.12 -15.43
N ARG A 136 8.89 -12.74 -16.27
CA ARG A 136 9.08 -12.35 -17.66
C ARG A 136 8.97 -13.60 -18.55
N ASN A 137 8.19 -13.53 -19.62
CA ASN A 137 7.99 -14.64 -20.55
C ASN A 137 7.54 -15.94 -19.84
N ARG A 138 6.67 -15.85 -18.84
CA ARG A 138 6.18 -16.96 -17.98
C ARG A 138 7.25 -17.61 -17.09
N HIS A 139 8.43 -17.03 -16.97
CA HIS A 139 9.48 -17.49 -16.06
C HIS A 139 9.67 -16.50 -14.91
N VAL A 140 9.82 -17.02 -13.71
CA VAL A 140 10.19 -16.21 -12.54
C VAL A 140 11.60 -15.72 -12.74
N VAL A 141 11.77 -14.39 -12.75
CA VAL A 141 13.08 -13.73 -12.83
C VAL A 141 13.72 -13.68 -11.46
N ASP A 142 12.97 -13.20 -10.47
CA ASP A 142 13.39 -13.09 -9.07
C ASP A 142 12.19 -12.88 -8.16
N SER A 143 12.39 -13.02 -6.85
CA SER A 143 11.38 -12.74 -5.84
C SER A 143 12.00 -12.13 -4.60
N VAL A 144 11.22 -11.29 -3.88
CA VAL A 144 11.65 -10.65 -2.64
C VAL A 144 10.51 -10.65 -1.62
N ARG A 145 10.89 -10.81 -0.35
CA ARG A 145 10.01 -10.55 0.80
C ARG A 145 10.46 -9.27 1.47
N LEU A 146 9.54 -8.34 1.61
CA LEU A 146 9.77 -7.05 2.23
C LEU A 146 8.95 -6.97 3.51
N ALA A 147 9.59 -6.59 4.61
CA ALA A 147 8.92 -6.28 5.87
C ALA A 147 9.48 -4.97 6.40
N ARG A 148 8.61 -4.05 6.74
CA ARG A 148 8.96 -2.76 7.32
C ARG A 148 8.09 -2.48 8.54
N SER A 149 8.66 -1.83 9.52
CA SER A 149 7.96 -1.32 10.69
C SER A 149 8.39 0.10 10.97
N ALA A 150 7.44 0.90 11.48
CA ALA A 150 7.70 2.24 11.97
C ALA A 150 7.06 2.43 13.35
N PRO A 151 7.68 3.18 14.27
CA PRO A 151 7.11 3.44 15.59
C PRO A 151 5.86 4.31 15.47
N ALA A 152 4.83 3.99 16.26
CA ALA A 152 3.66 4.84 16.37
C ALA A 152 3.97 6.02 17.33
N PRO A 153 3.69 7.27 16.93
CA PRO A 153 3.94 8.43 17.78
C PRO A 153 3.01 8.47 19.01
N THR A 154 1.81 7.89 18.90
CA THR A 154 0.84 7.73 19.98
C THR A 154 0.31 6.31 20.03
N GLN A 155 -0.16 5.87 21.22
CA GLN A 155 -0.63 4.49 21.44
C GLN A 155 -2.13 4.38 21.20
N ASP A 156 -2.58 4.79 20.01
CA ASP A 156 -3.97 4.80 19.56
C ASP A 156 -4.08 4.51 18.05
N ALA A 157 -5.30 4.53 17.52
CA ALA A 157 -5.53 4.30 16.09
C ALA A 157 -4.82 5.32 15.21
N GLN A 158 -4.77 6.60 15.62
CA GLN A 158 -4.16 7.66 14.83
C GLN A 158 -2.64 7.47 14.73
N GLY A 159 -1.97 7.17 15.85
CA GLY A 159 -0.55 6.85 15.86
C GLY A 159 -0.25 5.61 15.03
N GLY A 160 -1.10 4.58 15.12
CA GLY A 160 -0.99 3.37 14.29
C GLY A 160 -1.09 3.65 12.80
N VAL A 161 -2.02 4.51 12.38
CA VAL A 161 -2.17 4.93 10.98
C VAL A 161 -0.92 5.65 10.46
N LEU A 162 -0.36 6.58 11.24
CA LEU A 162 0.88 7.28 10.88
C LEU A 162 2.06 6.31 10.73
N ALA A 163 2.19 5.36 11.65
CA ALA A 163 3.23 4.34 11.59
C ALA A 163 3.04 3.40 10.38
N LEU A 164 1.80 3.01 10.06
CA LEU A 164 1.49 2.20 8.88
C LEU A 164 1.78 2.93 7.57
N ARG A 165 1.51 4.24 7.50
CA ARG A 165 1.91 5.07 6.38
C ARG A 165 3.42 5.03 6.16
N ASP A 166 4.19 5.33 7.21
CA ASP A 166 5.65 5.41 7.12
C ASP A 166 6.27 4.04 6.78
N ALA A 167 5.75 2.95 7.35
CA ALA A 167 6.16 1.59 7.01
C ALA A 167 5.81 1.22 5.55
N THR A 168 4.65 1.67 5.04
CA THR A 168 4.24 1.44 3.65
C THR A 168 5.15 2.19 2.68
N ASP A 169 5.47 3.45 2.98
CA ASP A 169 6.39 4.26 2.16
C ASP A 169 7.78 3.64 2.11
N ALA A 170 8.29 3.15 3.23
CA ALA A 170 9.56 2.44 3.28
C ALA A 170 9.53 1.14 2.44
N ALA A 171 8.47 0.33 2.57
CA ALA A 171 8.31 -0.90 1.81
C ALA A 171 8.19 -0.64 0.29
N ALA A 172 7.44 0.41 -0.11
CA ALA A 172 7.32 0.83 -1.50
C ALA A 172 8.66 1.31 -2.09
N ASN A 173 9.48 2.03 -1.31
CA ASN A 173 10.82 2.45 -1.70
C ASN A 173 11.77 1.25 -1.93
N ASP A 174 11.72 0.27 -1.03
CA ASP A 174 12.53 -0.94 -1.19
C ASP A 174 12.12 -1.75 -2.41
N LEU A 175 10.80 -1.89 -2.64
CA LEU A 175 10.27 -2.57 -3.82
C LEU A 175 10.73 -1.88 -5.11
N ALA A 176 10.66 -0.55 -5.15
CA ALA A 176 11.13 0.23 -6.28
C ALA A 176 12.63 0.05 -6.53
N THR A 177 13.43 0.05 -5.46
CA THR A 177 14.88 -0.18 -5.52
C THR A 177 15.21 -1.59 -5.99
N TRP A 178 14.49 -2.60 -5.51
CA TRP A 178 14.66 -3.98 -5.96
C TRP A 178 14.25 -4.12 -7.42
N LEU A 179 13.12 -3.57 -7.85
CA LEU A 179 12.64 -3.64 -9.23
C LEU A 179 13.63 -2.98 -10.21
N ALA A 180 14.22 -1.83 -9.85
CA ALA A 180 15.19 -1.12 -10.69
C ALA A 180 16.46 -1.94 -11.00
N ARG A 181 16.80 -2.92 -10.15
CA ARG A 181 17.94 -3.84 -10.41
C ARG A 181 17.62 -4.95 -11.39
N HIS A 182 16.33 -5.26 -11.62
CA HIS A 182 15.88 -6.39 -12.42
C HIS A 182 15.21 -5.97 -13.73
N VAL A 183 14.72 -4.72 -13.79
CA VAL A 183 14.11 -4.16 -15.01
C VAL A 183 15.00 -3.02 -15.49
N PRO A 184 15.71 -3.19 -16.62
CA PRO A 184 16.68 -2.21 -17.11
C PRO A 184 16.00 -0.89 -17.50
N ALA A 185 16.82 0.14 -17.69
CA ALA A 185 16.39 1.39 -18.30
C ALA A 185 15.91 1.11 -19.74
N ALA A 186 14.84 1.79 -20.15
CA ALA A 186 14.39 1.73 -21.53
C ALA A 186 15.50 2.19 -22.46
N ALA A 187 15.80 1.40 -23.50
CA ALA A 187 16.81 1.76 -24.49
C ALA A 187 16.44 3.10 -25.14
N ALA A 188 17.33 4.07 -25.04
CA ALA A 188 17.20 5.36 -25.72
C ALA A 188 17.29 5.12 -27.24
N GLY A 189 16.13 4.86 -27.91
CA GLY A 189 16.21 4.57 -29.33
C GLY A 189 14.99 4.07 -30.07
N ARG A 190 13.76 4.32 -29.60
CA ARG A 190 12.58 4.06 -30.45
C ARG A 190 11.73 5.30 -30.81
N ALA A 191 12.24 6.48 -30.59
CA ALA A 191 11.57 7.72 -30.95
C ALA A 191 12.07 8.37 -32.27
N ALA A 192 12.94 7.72 -33.04
CA ALA A 192 13.51 8.29 -34.27
C ALA A 192 13.17 7.41 -35.49
N GLY A 193 11.89 7.23 -35.81
CA GLY A 193 11.48 6.39 -36.92
C GLY A 193 10.22 6.86 -37.67
N LEU A 194 9.85 8.14 -37.58
CA LEU A 194 8.82 8.72 -38.44
C LEU A 194 9.40 9.89 -39.23
N THR A 195 10.45 9.61 -40.04
CA THR A 195 10.78 10.50 -41.14
C THR A 195 9.71 10.36 -42.21
N LEU A 196 8.85 11.38 -42.29
CA LEU A 196 8.00 11.63 -43.45
C LEU A 196 8.84 11.55 -44.72
N ARG A 197 8.67 10.50 -45.51
CA ARG A 197 9.07 10.50 -46.89
C ARG A 197 8.15 11.47 -47.63
N SER A 198 8.61 12.70 -47.81
CA SER A 198 8.12 13.57 -48.86
C SER A 198 8.70 13.02 -50.18
N SER A 199 7.84 12.49 -50.99
CA SER A 199 8.18 12.16 -52.41
C SER A 199 7.79 13.35 -53.30
N PRO A 200 8.54 13.58 -54.38
CA PRO A 200 8.43 14.71 -55.28
C PRO A 200 7.16 14.72 -56.13
#